data_29ff805a6880010183e0c684375889d5
#
_entry.id   29ff805a6880010183e0c684375889d5
#
_cell.length_a   1.000
_cell.length_b   1.000
_cell.length_c   1.000
_cell.angle_alpha   90.00
_cell.angle_beta   90.00
_cell.angle_gamma   90.00
#
_symmetry.space_group_name_H-M   'P 1'
#
loop_
_entity.id
_entity.type
_entity.pdbx_description
1 polymer ?
#
loop_
_entity_poly.entity_id
_entity_poly.type
_entity_poly.pdbx_seq_one_letter_code
_entity_poly.pdbx_strand_id
1 'polypeptide(L)'
;MPPPEDIESIEVLKDASATAIYGSRGANGVIMVTTKRGKPGKTKIDFNTSYSSQNEINRLDLLNADQFIDYISEARPGFVPGTADTDWQDLIFRRGAIQNYQLSLSGGNENVSYYLSGAYFDQQGVIINSDFDRFSVSSNVNVKASERFNFGLNLFAQRSSSNGVRTQEGSGGLTPGVVASAFKFEPDQGIYDANGVYTRARLNDPHDNPYAVATELEDESLSDRFQANVYGEYSILDDLKFRTTFGATTNNRRVGQYSPMVLSEGRNVGGNATVNGYKSTLFLNENYLTYTRAISDLHNLTAMAGYSFQTSSSESWGGRGQAFLTDAFSFWGLGSSSVWQAPNSNLTEWQISSYYGRLNYSFNDRYSLTLNARYDGSSNFSRNNKWAFFPSGAFAWNMKNESFMAGVDAVSFWKWRVSYGLTGNQAIGPYQTLARFSTVFSVIDGETVNAVRPTTVANNDLTWETTAQLNIGADIGFLNDRISLTAEYYRMVTSDLLFNVQLPQYSGYTSQLKNIGEVENKGVELTLSSRNLDGALKWNMNINFST
;
A
#
# COMPACT_ATOMS: atom_id res chain seq x y z
N MET A 1 -3.64 3.09 6.50
CA MET A 1 -5.10 3.07 6.40
C MET A 1 -5.69 3.42 7.74
N PRO A 2 -6.86 4.05 7.82
CA PRO A 2 -7.59 4.16 9.07
C PRO A 2 -7.95 2.75 9.60
N PRO A 3 -8.24 2.61 10.91
CA PRO A 3 -8.76 1.36 11.45
C PRO A 3 -9.99 0.89 10.68
N PRO A 4 -10.18 -0.43 10.48
CA PRO A 4 -11.36 -0.96 9.77
C PRO A 4 -12.68 -0.47 10.36
N GLU A 5 -12.74 -0.32 11.67
CA GLU A 5 -13.90 0.12 12.42
C GLU A 5 -14.29 1.59 12.15
N ASP A 6 -13.33 2.42 11.65
CA ASP A 6 -13.57 3.80 11.22
C ASP A 6 -14.09 3.89 9.78
N ILE A 7 -14.10 2.78 9.03
CA ILE A 7 -14.53 2.75 7.63
C ILE A 7 -16.05 2.59 7.56
N GLU A 8 -16.72 3.42 6.76
CA GLU A 8 -18.14 3.33 6.43
C GLU A 8 -18.36 2.53 5.15
N SER A 9 -17.56 2.79 4.10
CA SER A 9 -17.63 2.06 2.83
C SER A 9 -16.27 2.01 2.12
N ILE A 10 -16.10 0.97 1.30
CA ILE A 10 -15.00 0.83 0.36
C ILE A 10 -15.61 0.62 -1.02
N GLU A 11 -15.25 1.47 -1.98
CA GLU A 11 -15.71 1.41 -3.34
C GLU A 11 -14.52 1.30 -4.29
N VAL A 12 -14.62 0.40 -5.28
CA VAL A 12 -13.56 0.21 -6.28
C VAL A 12 -14.05 0.74 -7.63
N LEU A 13 -13.40 1.80 -8.10
CA LEU A 13 -13.65 2.38 -9.42
C LEU A 13 -12.71 1.71 -10.42
N LYS A 14 -13.27 0.96 -11.36
CA LYS A 14 -12.52 0.20 -12.37
C LYS A 14 -12.51 0.89 -13.74
N ASP A 15 -13.58 1.61 -14.08
CA ASP A 15 -13.81 2.16 -15.42
C ASP A 15 -13.04 3.45 -15.64
N ALA A 16 -12.48 3.63 -16.84
CA ALA A 16 -11.77 4.85 -17.19
C ALA A 16 -12.62 6.12 -17.01
N SER A 17 -13.93 6.08 -17.29
CA SER A 17 -14.82 7.22 -17.07
C SER A 17 -15.00 7.58 -15.59
N ALA A 18 -14.92 6.61 -14.69
CA ALA A 18 -14.98 6.82 -13.24
C ALA A 18 -13.62 7.30 -12.71
N THR A 19 -12.51 6.74 -13.21
CA THR A 19 -11.16 7.00 -12.73
C THR A 19 -10.49 8.21 -13.38
N ALA A 20 -10.92 8.65 -14.56
CA ALA A 20 -10.31 9.75 -15.31
C ALA A 20 -10.18 11.07 -14.52
N ILE A 21 -11.13 11.37 -13.62
CA ILE A 21 -11.06 12.57 -12.79
C ILE A 21 -9.85 12.55 -11.83
N TYR A 22 -9.34 11.35 -11.48
CA TYR A 22 -8.16 11.14 -10.63
C TYR A 22 -6.85 11.17 -11.43
N GLY A 23 -6.94 11.24 -12.78
CA GLY A 23 -5.81 11.36 -13.70
C GLY A 23 -4.85 10.19 -13.61
N SER A 24 -3.57 10.50 -13.66
CA SER A 24 -2.48 9.50 -13.60
C SER A 24 -2.48 8.61 -12.36
N ARG A 25 -3.17 9.01 -11.31
CA ARG A 25 -3.34 8.19 -10.09
C ARG A 25 -4.43 7.11 -10.23
N GLY A 26 -5.29 7.24 -11.25
CA GLY A 26 -6.41 6.34 -11.51
C GLY A 26 -6.15 5.28 -12.58
N ALA A 27 -4.96 5.22 -13.19
CA ALA A 27 -4.65 4.31 -14.30
C ALA A 27 -4.84 2.82 -13.95
N ASN A 28 -4.55 2.43 -12.71
CA ASN A 28 -4.71 1.06 -12.21
C ASN A 28 -6.00 0.86 -11.37
N GLY A 29 -6.99 1.76 -11.54
CA GLY A 29 -8.19 1.81 -10.72
C GLY A 29 -8.03 2.69 -9.49
N VAL A 30 -9.17 3.00 -8.83
CA VAL A 30 -9.22 3.82 -7.63
C VAL A 30 -10.01 3.10 -6.54
N ILE A 31 -9.42 2.95 -5.37
CA ILE A 31 -10.10 2.45 -4.18
C ILE A 31 -10.49 3.67 -3.33
N MET A 32 -11.79 3.94 -3.27
CA MET A 32 -12.34 5.00 -2.42
C MET A 32 -12.67 4.44 -1.04
N VAL A 33 -12.05 4.99 -0.02
CA VAL A 33 -12.34 4.64 1.39
C VAL A 33 -13.07 5.81 2.02
N THR A 34 -14.33 5.59 2.36
CA THR A 34 -15.15 6.57 3.09
C THR A 34 -15.11 6.24 4.57
N THR A 35 -14.66 7.19 5.38
CA THR A 35 -14.65 7.06 6.84
C THR A 35 -15.96 7.51 7.44
N LYS A 36 -16.29 6.96 8.61
CA LYS A 36 -17.48 7.34 9.39
C LYS A 36 -17.52 8.83 9.69
N ARG A 37 -18.72 9.40 9.66
CA ARG A 37 -18.99 10.81 9.91
C ARG A 37 -20.01 10.96 11.03
N GLY A 38 -19.97 12.09 11.72
CA GLY A 38 -21.05 12.46 12.63
C GLY A 38 -22.35 12.71 11.89
N LYS A 39 -23.47 12.39 12.56
CA LYS A 39 -24.83 12.71 12.10
C LYS A 39 -25.49 13.63 13.13
N PRO A 40 -26.39 14.53 12.71
CA PRO A 40 -27.17 15.34 13.64
C PRO A 40 -27.89 14.43 14.65
N GLY A 41 -27.82 14.78 15.93
CA GLY A 41 -28.44 14.01 17.00
C GLY A 41 -27.62 14.01 18.29
N LYS A 42 -28.09 13.27 19.28
CA LYS A 42 -27.38 13.08 20.55
C LYS A 42 -26.03 12.40 20.32
N THR A 43 -25.05 12.76 21.10
CA THR A 43 -23.74 12.10 21.09
C THR A 43 -23.91 10.61 21.35
N LYS A 44 -23.36 9.82 20.44
CA LYS A 44 -23.29 8.36 20.53
C LYS A 44 -21.86 7.97 20.86
N ILE A 45 -21.71 7.09 21.83
CA ILE A 45 -20.43 6.50 22.25
C ILE A 45 -20.48 5.04 21.85
N ASP A 46 -19.52 4.60 21.05
CA ASP A 46 -19.37 3.20 20.66
C ASP A 46 -17.99 2.70 21.13
N PHE A 47 -18.00 1.56 21.80
CA PHE A 47 -16.79 0.85 22.19
C PHE A 47 -16.78 -0.52 21.49
N ASN A 48 -15.72 -0.77 20.71
CA ASN A 48 -15.51 -2.02 20.01
C ASN A 48 -14.24 -2.68 20.54
N THR A 49 -14.30 -3.97 20.77
CA THR A 49 -13.14 -4.76 21.15
C THR A 49 -13.18 -6.10 20.46
N SER A 50 -12.05 -6.61 20.07
CA SER A 50 -11.89 -7.96 19.56
C SER A 50 -10.63 -8.60 20.13
N TYR A 51 -10.73 -9.90 20.37
CA TYR A 51 -9.61 -10.75 20.78
C TYR A 51 -9.56 -11.95 19.82
N SER A 52 -8.41 -12.21 19.26
CA SER A 52 -8.17 -13.35 18.38
C SER A 52 -6.90 -14.09 18.82
N SER A 53 -6.94 -15.42 18.72
CA SER A 53 -5.76 -16.26 18.91
C SER A 53 -5.27 -16.72 17.55
N GLN A 54 -3.98 -16.67 17.33
CA GLN A 54 -3.34 -17.14 16.11
C GLN A 54 -2.30 -18.21 16.41
N ASN A 55 -2.24 -19.21 15.55
CA ASN A 55 -1.26 -20.28 15.60
C ASN A 55 -0.65 -20.45 14.22
N GLU A 56 0.47 -21.12 14.16
CA GLU A 56 1.00 -21.65 12.90
C GLU A 56 -0.03 -22.58 12.24
N ILE A 57 -0.09 -22.53 10.91
CA ILE A 57 -1.06 -23.36 10.14
C ILE A 57 -0.60 -24.80 10.06
N ASN A 58 0.71 -25.02 9.96
CA ASN A 58 1.31 -26.34 9.80
C ASN A 58 2.75 -26.33 10.34
N ARG A 59 3.21 -27.49 10.78
CA ARG A 59 4.59 -27.80 11.12
C ARG A 59 5.13 -28.85 10.19
N LEU A 60 6.42 -28.83 9.94
CA LEU A 60 7.09 -29.88 9.18
C LEU A 60 7.37 -31.07 10.11
N ASP A 61 7.16 -32.26 9.58
CA ASP A 61 7.59 -33.49 10.23
C ASP A 61 9.10 -33.68 9.97
N LEU A 62 9.90 -33.33 10.97
CA LEU A 62 11.36 -33.38 10.93
C LEU A 62 11.86 -34.58 11.72
N LEU A 63 13.10 -34.98 11.47
CA LEU A 63 13.75 -36.05 12.23
C LEU A 63 13.91 -35.63 13.71
N ASN A 64 13.53 -36.50 14.65
CA ASN A 64 13.91 -36.36 16.05
C ASN A 64 15.40 -36.73 16.24
N ALA A 65 15.93 -36.58 17.45
CA ALA A 65 17.34 -36.82 17.72
C ALA A 65 17.79 -38.23 17.35
N ASP A 66 17.02 -39.27 17.72
CA ASP A 66 17.38 -40.68 17.44
C ASP A 66 17.43 -40.96 15.94
N GLN A 67 16.39 -40.51 15.19
CA GLN A 67 16.32 -40.67 13.74
C GLN A 67 17.44 -39.90 13.02
N PHE A 68 17.76 -38.69 13.52
CA PHE A 68 18.86 -37.89 12.99
C PHE A 68 20.21 -38.57 13.25
N ILE A 69 20.46 -39.10 14.47
CA ILE A 69 21.70 -39.79 14.82
C ILE A 69 21.89 -41.05 13.98
N ASP A 70 20.84 -41.84 13.79
CA ASP A 70 20.87 -43.01 12.92
C ASP A 70 21.28 -42.63 11.49
N TYR A 71 20.59 -41.65 10.91
CA TYR A 71 20.86 -41.16 9.56
C TYR A 71 22.26 -40.58 9.40
N ILE A 72 22.66 -39.66 10.30
CA ILE A 72 23.94 -38.95 10.16
C ILE A 72 25.14 -39.87 10.44
N SER A 73 25.00 -40.86 11.33
CA SER A 73 26.06 -41.82 11.62
C SER A 73 26.37 -42.70 10.41
N GLU A 74 25.37 -43.03 9.61
CA GLU A 74 25.54 -43.73 8.34
C GLU A 74 26.19 -42.82 7.25
N ALA A 75 25.69 -41.58 7.14
CA ALA A 75 26.15 -40.61 6.12
C ALA A 75 27.55 -40.04 6.42
N ARG A 76 27.93 -39.95 7.72
CA ARG A 76 29.22 -39.42 8.20
C ARG A 76 29.82 -40.29 9.29
N PRO A 77 30.57 -41.36 8.92
CA PRO A 77 31.26 -42.18 9.89
C PRO A 77 32.19 -41.36 10.77
N GLY A 78 32.04 -41.51 12.10
CA GLY A 78 32.81 -40.76 13.10
C GLY A 78 32.10 -39.48 13.59
N PHE A 79 30.86 -39.23 13.19
CA PHE A 79 30.03 -38.21 13.82
C PHE A 79 29.83 -38.50 15.31
N VAL A 80 30.00 -37.50 16.16
CA VAL A 80 29.81 -37.63 17.63
C VAL A 80 28.40 -37.11 17.95
N PRO A 81 27.48 -38.00 18.35
CA PRO A 81 26.12 -37.62 18.71
C PRO A 81 26.07 -36.67 19.90
N GLY A 82 25.09 -35.77 19.92
CA GLY A 82 24.68 -35.04 21.11
C GLY A 82 23.78 -35.90 22.01
N THR A 83 23.33 -35.29 23.12
CA THR A 83 22.50 -36.00 24.13
C THR A 83 21.13 -35.37 24.31
N ALA A 84 20.82 -34.30 23.56
CA ALA A 84 19.53 -33.62 23.58
C ALA A 84 18.57 -34.28 22.58
N ASP A 85 17.27 -34.02 22.76
CA ASP A 85 16.22 -34.27 21.80
C ASP A 85 15.35 -33.00 21.75
N THR A 86 15.66 -32.14 20.80
CA THR A 86 15.12 -30.78 20.73
C THR A 86 14.22 -30.61 19.50
N ASP A 87 12.93 -30.35 19.72
CA ASP A 87 12.04 -29.84 18.70
C ASP A 87 12.24 -28.31 18.58
N TRP A 88 13.03 -27.91 17.59
CA TRP A 88 13.33 -26.51 17.33
C TRP A 88 12.10 -25.71 16.91
N GLN A 89 11.11 -26.34 16.26
CA GLN A 89 9.85 -25.69 15.92
C GLN A 89 9.04 -25.34 17.16
N ASP A 90 9.02 -26.25 18.16
CA ASP A 90 8.30 -26.02 19.42
C ASP A 90 8.90 -24.85 20.23
N LEU A 91 10.21 -24.65 20.13
CA LEU A 91 10.91 -23.57 20.83
C LEU A 91 10.70 -22.19 20.20
N ILE A 92 10.52 -22.11 18.89
CA ILE A 92 10.39 -20.83 18.18
C ILE A 92 8.94 -20.41 17.93
N PHE A 93 8.01 -21.37 17.84
CA PHE A 93 6.60 -21.07 17.65
C PHE A 93 5.87 -20.89 18.98
N ARG A 94 4.96 -19.95 19.00
CA ARG A 94 4.06 -19.71 20.14
C ARG A 94 2.64 -19.45 19.65
N ARG A 95 1.68 -19.65 20.53
CA ARG A 95 0.35 -19.11 20.33
C ARG A 95 0.39 -17.60 20.49
N GLY A 96 0.11 -16.87 19.41
CA GLY A 96 0.02 -15.42 19.40
C GLY A 96 -1.39 -14.94 19.74
N ALA A 97 -1.50 -13.71 20.25
CA ALA A 97 -2.76 -13.02 20.49
C ALA A 97 -2.85 -11.76 19.65
N ILE A 98 -4.05 -11.45 19.17
CA ILE A 98 -4.37 -10.15 18.56
C ILE A 98 -5.45 -9.50 19.42
N GLN A 99 -5.22 -8.28 19.86
CA GLN A 99 -6.14 -7.48 20.64
C GLN A 99 -6.40 -6.17 19.92
N ASN A 100 -7.66 -5.79 19.81
CA ASN A 100 -8.06 -4.51 19.24
C ASN A 100 -9.08 -3.84 20.15
N TYR A 101 -8.83 -2.58 20.46
CA TYR A 101 -9.70 -1.74 21.28
C TYR A 101 -9.94 -0.43 20.57
N GLN A 102 -11.20 -0.05 20.40
CA GLN A 102 -11.57 1.22 19.80
C GLN A 102 -12.69 1.88 20.60
N LEU A 103 -12.50 3.16 20.90
CA LEU A 103 -13.53 4.04 21.42
C LEU A 103 -13.83 5.11 20.38
N SER A 104 -15.11 5.30 20.05
CA SER A 104 -15.53 6.37 19.16
C SER A 104 -16.69 7.19 19.71
N LEU A 105 -16.69 8.46 19.35
CA LEU A 105 -17.69 9.47 19.70
C LEU A 105 -18.23 10.07 18.41
N SER A 106 -19.54 10.04 18.19
CA SER A 106 -20.16 10.67 17.03
C SER A 106 -21.42 11.44 17.45
N GLY A 107 -21.64 12.56 16.79
CA GLY A 107 -22.80 13.38 17.09
C GLY A 107 -22.83 14.66 16.29
N GLY A 108 -23.73 15.55 16.65
CA GLY A 108 -23.81 16.87 16.02
C GLY A 108 -25.19 17.49 16.13
N ASN A 109 -25.30 18.65 15.50
CA ASN A 109 -26.54 19.36 15.29
C ASN A 109 -26.65 19.79 13.82
N GLU A 110 -27.59 20.67 13.48
CA GLU A 110 -27.77 21.16 12.11
C GLU A 110 -26.55 21.91 11.54
N ASN A 111 -25.71 22.47 12.42
CA ASN A 111 -24.56 23.28 12.02
C ASN A 111 -23.21 22.55 12.17
N VAL A 112 -23.11 21.59 13.09
CA VAL A 112 -21.84 20.90 13.35
C VAL A 112 -22.07 19.41 13.43
N SER A 113 -21.27 18.64 12.73
CA SER A 113 -21.20 17.19 12.90
C SER A 113 -19.75 16.76 13.17
N TYR A 114 -19.58 15.79 14.05
CA TYR A 114 -18.26 15.30 14.43
C TYR A 114 -18.25 13.79 14.63
N TYR A 115 -17.12 13.21 14.26
CA TYR A 115 -16.72 11.85 14.57
C TYR A 115 -15.27 11.89 15.10
N LEU A 116 -15.06 11.29 16.27
CA LEU A 116 -13.74 11.16 16.90
C LEU A 116 -13.55 9.71 17.26
N SER A 117 -12.37 9.14 17.01
CA SER A 117 -12.05 7.79 17.44
C SER A 117 -10.60 7.68 17.92
N GLY A 118 -10.38 6.81 18.88
CA GLY A 118 -9.06 6.35 19.32
C GLY A 118 -9.03 4.82 19.29
N ALA A 119 -7.99 4.25 18.74
CA ALA A 119 -7.83 2.80 18.66
C ALA A 119 -6.43 2.37 19.06
N TYR A 120 -6.35 1.24 19.77
CA TYR A 120 -5.14 0.53 20.10
C TYR A 120 -5.23 -0.90 19.57
N PHE A 121 -4.22 -1.28 18.82
CA PHE A 121 -4.09 -2.62 18.24
C PHE A 121 -2.76 -3.21 18.71
N ASP A 122 -2.81 -4.43 19.24
CA ASP A 122 -1.65 -5.19 19.70
C ASP A 122 -1.69 -6.58 19.09
N GLN A 123 -0.59 -7.01 18.52
CA GLN A 123 -0.44 -8.32 17.90
C GLN A 123 0.87 -8.96 18.34
N GLN A 124 0.77 -10.09 19.02
CA GLN A 124 1.87 -11.00 19.24
C GLN A 124 1.94 -11.98 18.07
N GLY A 125 3.07 -12.03 17.37
CA GLY A 125 3.29 -12.97 16.28
C GLY A 125 3.41 -14.42 16.76
N VAL A 126 3.25 -15.36 15.84
CA VAL A 126 3.37 -16.81 16.10
C VAL A 126 4.81 -17.27 16.33
N ILE A 127 5.80 -16.43 16.00
CA ILE A 127 7.21 -16.65 16.32
C ILE A 127 7.54 -15.83 17.57
N ILE A 128 8.30 -16.39 18.50
CA ILE A 128 8.74 -15.65 19.70
C ILE A 128 9.46 -14.36 19.28
N ASN A 129 9.35 -13.31 20.10
CA ASN A 129 9.96 -11.99 19.89
C ASN A 129 9.50 -11.25 18.61
N SER A 130 8.38 -11.66 18.00
CA SER A 130 7.75 -10.92 16.91
C SER A 130 6.47 -10.26 17.40
N ASP A 131 6.44 -8.92 17.40
CA ASP A 131 5.35 -8.15 17.98
C ASP A 131 5.06 -6.90 17.13
N PHE A 132 3.81 -6.48 17.12
CA PHE A 132 3.37 -5.24 16.48
C PHE A 132 2.33 -4.55 17.32
N ASP A 133 2.55 -3.28 17.63
CA ASP A 133 1.56 -2.42 18.27
C ASP A 133 1.27 -1.17 17.44
N ARG A 134 0.05 -0.68 17.58
CA ARG A 134 -0.38 0.53 16.88
C ARG A 134 -1.40 1.30 17.70
N PHE A 135 -1.09 2.56 17.94
CA PHE A 135 -2.04 3.55 18.44
C PHE A 135 -2.46 4.48 17.32
N SER A 136 -3.75 4.78 17.20
CA SER A 136 -4.28 5.71 16.19
C SER A 136 -5.41 6.55 16.72
N VAL A 137 -5.50 7.79 16.18
CA VAL A 137 -6.57 8.74 16.44
C VAL A 137 -7.10 9.24 15.11
N SER A 138 -8.43 9.26 14.97
CA SER A 138 -9.12 9.82 13.80
C SER A 138 -10.09 10.91 14.26
N SER A 139 -10.22 11.95 13.46
CA SER A 139 -11.20 13.02 13.67
C SER A 139 -11.80 13.45 12.35
N ASN A 140 -13.12 13.57 12.30
CA ASN A 140 -13.86 14.14 11.18
C ASN A 140 -14.84 15.16 11.73
N VAL A 141 -14.65 16.44 11.39
CA VAL A 141 -15.50 17.53 11.82
C VAL A 141 -15.97 18.30 10.60
N ASN A 142 -17.28 18.51 10.48
CA ASN A 142 -17.88 19.33 9.45
C ASN A 142 -18.71 20.42 10.10
N VAL A 143 -18.58 21.64 9.61
CA VAL A 143 -19.24 22.83 10.15
C VAL A 143 -19.92 23.60 9.02
N LYS A 144 -21.23 23.80 9.15
CA LYS A 144 -22.00 24.76 8.38
C LYS A 144 -21.90 26.12 9.07
N ALA A 145 -20.88 26.90 8.71
CA ALA A 145 -20.62 28.19 9.37
C ALA A 145 -21.65 29.27 9.01
N SER A 146 -22.26 29.14 7.81
CA SER A 146 -23.40 29.94 7.36
C SER A 146 -24.20 29.18 6.31
N GLU A 147 -25.31 29.77 5.79
CA GLU A 147 -26.06 29.20 4.69
C GLU A 147 -25.24 29.04 3.39
N ARG A 148 -24.14 29.81 3.26
CA ARG A 148 -23.29 29.80 2.07
C ARG A 148 -21.90 29.23 2.29
N PHE A 149 -21.48 29.01 3.54
CA PHE A 149 -20.11 28.59 3.83
C PHE A 149 -20.07 27.36 4.74
N ASN A 150 -19.50 26.29 4.20
CA ASN A 150 -19.20 25.05 4.90
C ASN A 150 -17.69 24.85 4.97
N PHE A 151 -17.19 24.32 6.07
CA PHE A 151 -15.81 23.84 6.14
C PHE A 151 -15.74 22.49 6.86
N GLY A 152 -14.69 21.73 6.57
CA GLY A 152 -14.46 20.46 7.23
C GLY A 152 -12.99 20.18 7.44
N LEU A 153 -12.74 19.38 8.47
CA LEU A 153 -11.42 18.94 8.90
C LEU A 153 -11.44 17.43 9.10
N ASN A 154 -10.51 16.74 8.42
CA ASN A 154 -10.23 15.33 8.65
C ASN A 154 -8.80 15.20 9.14
N LEU A 155 -8.60 14.60 10.30
CA LEU A 155 -7.29 14.32 10.89
C LEU A 155 -7.15 12.81 11.10
N PHE A 156 -5.96 12.31 10.86
CA PHE A 156 -5.55 10.97 11.20
C PHE A 156 -4.11 10.99 11.69
N ALA A 157 -3.87 10.46 12.88
CA ALA A 157 -2.54 10.30 13.45
C ALA A 157 -2.37 8.84 13.89
N GLN A 158 -1.19 8.29 13.65
CA GLN A 158 -0.86 6.91 14.00
C GLN A 158 0.60 6.83 14.42
N ARG A 159 0.86 6.08 15.48
CA ARG A 159 2.18 5.55 15.82
C ARG A 159 2.10 4.03 15.82
N SER A 160 3.06 3.38 15.17
CA SER A 160 3.21 1.93 15.24
C SER A 160 4.66 1.56 15.54
N SER A 161 4.80 0.53 16.36
CA SER A 161 6.07 -0.12 16.68
C SER A 161 6.00 -1.57 16.25
N SER A 162 7.09 -2.11 15.76
CA SER A 162 7.21 -3.53 15.47
C SER A 162 8.60 -4.04 15.82
N ASN A 163 8.61 -5.20 16.48
CA ASN A 163 9.77 -6.07 16.56
C ASN A 163 9.62 -7.11 15.46
N GLY A 164 10.59 -7.15 14.56
CA GLY A 164 10.62 -8.09 13.45
C GLY A 164 11.52 -9.29 13.76
N VAL A 165 11.12 -10.44 13.24
CA VAL A 165 11.97 -11.64 13.25
C VAL A 165 12.20 -12.07 11.82
N ARG A 166 13.46 -12.18 11.43
CA ARG A 166 13.82 -12.68 10.10
C ARG A 166 13.44 -14.16 10.01
N THR A 167 12.47 -14.49 9.16
CA THR A 167 11.95 -15.87 9.03
C THR A 167 12.74 -16.71 8.04
N GLN A 168 13.29 -16.10 6.98
CA GLN A 168 14.01 -16.75 5.88
C GLN A 168 15.49 -16.33 5.88
N GLU A 169 16.32 -17.18 5.31
CA GLU A 169 17.73 -16.85 5.08
C GLU A 169 17.86 -15.70 4.06
N GLY A 170 18.83 -14.83 4.29
CA GLY A 170 19.24 -13.84 3.30
C GLY A 170 20.03 -14.44 2.15
N SER A 171 20.24 -13.65 1.11
CA SER A 171 21.01 -14.05 -0.06
C SER A 171 22.40 -14.57 0.33
N GLY A 172 22.72 -15.80 -0.10
CA GLY A 172 24.02 -16.40 0.14
C GLY A 172 24.16 -17.20 1.44
N GLY A 173 23.06 -17.43 2.19
CA GLY A 173 23.06 -18.31 3.38
C GLY A 173 23.84 -17.78 4.58
N LEU A 174 24.35 -16.54 4.52
CA LEU A 174 25.17 -15.94 5.60
C LEU A 174 24.35 -15.19 6.65
N THR A 175 23.07 -14.97 6.38
CA THR A 175 22.14 -14.29 7.29
C THR A 175 21.06 -15.26 7.73
N PRO A 176 21.10 -15.75 8.96
CA PRO A 176 20.17 -16.77 9.42
C PRO A 176 18.74 -16.23 9.50
N GLY A 177 17.78 -17.09 9.14
CA GLY A 177 16.37 -16.86 9.41
C GLY A 177 15.88 -17.87 10.45
N VAL A 178 15.03 -17.45 11.38
CA VAL A 178 14.56 -18.27 12.51
C VAL A 178 13.96 -19.60 12.03
N VAL A 179 13.00 -19.53 11.09
CA VAL A 179 12.30 -20.72 10.58
C VAL A 179 13.23 -21.60 9.76
N ALA A 180 14.05 -20.99 8.89
CA ALA A 180 15.03 -21.72 8.10
C ALA A 180 16.06 -22.41 8.99
N SER A 181 16.53 -21.76 10.05
CA SER A 181 17.43 -22.36 11.03
C SER A 181 16.76 -23.51 11.79
N ALA A 182 15.50 -23.36 12.22
CA ALA A 182 14.78 -24.41 12.93
C ALA A 182 14.60 -25.69 12.12
N PHE A 183 14.52 -25.59 10.78
CA PHE A 183 14.40 -26.74 9.90
C PHE A 183 15.74 -27.46 9.63
N LYS A 184 16.85 -26.79 9.86
CA LYS A 184 18.17 -27.27 9.47
C LYS A 184 19.09 -27.57 10.67
N PHE A 185 18.78 -27.04 11.84
CA PHE A 185 19.62 -27.23 13.02
C PHE A 185 19.48 -28.64 13.59
N GLU A 186 20.58 -29.20 14.10
CA GLU A 186 20.62 -30.57 14.57
C GLU A 186 19.74 -30.79 15.82
N PRO A 187 18.80 -31.74 15.79
CA PRO A 187 17.88 -31.97 16.91
C PRO A 187 18.55 -32.62 18.12
N ASP A 188 19.74 -33.21 17.97
CA ASP A 188 20.51 -33.80 19.05
C ASP A 188 21.33 -32.79 19.86
N GLN A 189 21.12 -31.50 19.63
CA GLN A 189 21.69 -30.37 20.37
C GLN A 189 20.63 -29.63 21.18
N GLY A 190 20.97 -29.20 22.40
CA GLY A 190 20.15 -28.29 23.19
C GLY A 190 20.36 -26.82 22.80
N ILE A 191 19.60 -25.92 23.44
CA ILE A 191 19.74 -24.48 23.23
C ILE A 191 21.13 -23.99 23.64
N TYR A 192 21.64 -24.48 24.77
CA TYR A 192 22.93 -24.10 25.34
C TYR A 192 23.85 -25.31 25.49
N ASP A 193 25.14 -25.06 25.39
CA ASP A 193 26.18 -26.02 25.74
C ASP A 193 26.42 -26.12 27.28
N ALA A 194 27.36 -26.95 27.71
CA ALA A 194 27.70 -27.13 29.12
C ALA A 194 28.23 -25.85 29.82
N ASN A 195 28.65 -24.83 29.05
CA ASN A 195 29.14 -23.55 29.55
C ASN A 195 28.07 -22.46 29.52
N GLY A 196 26.82 -22.80 29.16
CA GLY A 196 25.72 -21.82 29.03
C GLY A 196 25.80 -20.96 27.78
N VAL A 197 26.57 -21.35 26.76
CA VAL A 197 26.68 -20.64 25.47
C VAL A 197 25.73 -21.30 24.47
N TYR A 198 25.12 -20.52 23.60
CA TYR A 198 24.28 -21.06 22.52
C TYR A 198 25.04 -22.09 21.68
N THR A 199 24.43 -23.25 21.48
CA THR A 199 25.01 -24.30 20.64
C THR A 199 25.15 -23.83 19.18
N ARG A 200 26.09 -24.43 18.47
CA ARG A 200 26.36 -24.11 17.05
C ARG A 200 26.20 -25.36 16.20
N ALA A 201 25.77 -25.15 14.97
CA ALA A 201 25.70 -26.21 14.00
C ALA A 201 27.08 -26.89 13.83
N ARG A 202 27.10 -28.22 13.87
CA ARG A 202 28.30 -29.05 13.75
C ARG A 202 28.52 -29.57 12.34
N LEU A 203 27.48 -29.50 11.48
CA LEU A 203 27.57 -29.84 10.09
C LEU A 203 28.18 -28.69 9.27
N ASN A 204 28.59 -28.96 8.04
CA ASN A 204 29.28 -27.98 7.19
C ASN A 204 28.40 -26.81 6.72
N ASP A 205 27.12 -26.86 6.94
CA ASP A 205 26.19 -25.78 6.61
C ASP A 205 26.06 -24.85 7.84
N PRO A 206 26.57 -23.63 7.79
CA PRO A 206 26.61 -22.74 8.95
C PRO A 206 25.24 -22.17 9.26
N HIS A 207 24.50 -22.81 10.15
CA HIS A 207 23.26 -22.27 10.72
C HIS A 207 23.48 -21.79 12.12
N ASP A 208 22.83 -20.69 12.47
CA ASP A 208 22.77 -20.27 13.86
C ASP A 208 21.67 -21.04 14.61
N ASN A 209 21.84 -21.16 15.92
CA ASN A 209 20.85 -21.69 16.81
C ASN A 209 19.52 -20.94 16.64
N PRO A 210 18.40 -21.63 16.28
CA PRO A 210 17.13 -20.99 15.96
C PRO A 210 16.59 -20.12 17.09
N TYR A 211 16.75 -20.59 18.33
CA TYR A 211 16.32 -19.84 19.49
C TYR A 211 17.17 -18.58 19.70
N ALA A 212 18.49 -18.65 19.49
CA ALA A 212 19.35 -17.47 19.53
C ALA A 212 18.99 -16.45 18.44
N VAL A 213 18.69 -16.89 17.21
CA VAL A 213 18.24 -16.00 16.15
C VAL A 213 16.93 -15.30 16.54
N ALA A 214 15.99 -16.03 17.14
CA ALA A 214 14.71 -15.48 17.54
C ALA A 214 14.80 -14.50 18.72
N THR A 215 15.76 -14.67 19.62
CA THR A 215 15.85 -13.88 20.85
C THR A 215 16.89 -12.78 20.84
N GLU A 216 17.97 -12.96 20.09
CA GLU A 216 19.13 -12.06 20.11
C GLU A 216 19.20 -11.11 18.91
N LEU A 217 18.58 -11.48 17.77
CA LEU A 217 18.51 -10.59 16.60
C LEU A 217 17.51 -9.48 16.87
N GLU A 218 17.96 -8.23 16.81
CA GLU A 218 17.10 -7.07 16.96
C GLU A 218 16.71 -6.51 15.59
N ASP A 219 15.41 -6.28 15.35
CA ASP A 219 14.87 -5.62 14.17
C ASP A 219 13.65 -4.77 14.55
N GLU A 220 13.93 -3.55 15.01
CA GLU A 220 12.93 -2.62 15.49
C GLU A 220 12.55 -1.62 14.38
N SER A 221 11.26 -1.41 14.19
CA SER A 221 10.73 -0.35 13.32
C SER A 221 9.71 0.50 14.06
N LEU A 222 9.96 1.80 14.14
CA LEU A 222 9.02 2.80 14.68
C LEU A 222 8.53 3.68 13.54
N SER A 223 7.21 3.83 13.40
CA SER A 223 6.60 4.63 12.33
C SER A 223 5.54 5.56 12.88
N ASP A 224 5.69 6.85 12.58
CA ASP A 224 4.71 7.91 12.86
C ASP A 224 4.08 8.39 11.55
N ARG A 225 2.77 8.39 11.49
CA ARG A 225 2.01 8.93 10.36
C ARG A 225 1.05 9.99 10.84
N PHE A 226 1.06 11.12 10.14
CA PHE A 226 0.09 12.19 10.33
C PHE A 226 -0.52 12.56 8.99
N GLN A 227 -1.84 12.71 8.96
CA GLN A 227 -2.59 13.14 7.78
C GLN A 227 -3.64 14.16 8.20
N ALA A 228 -3.68 15.28 7.51
CA ALA A 228 -4.67 16.32 7.70
C ALA A 228 -5.25 16.72 6.34
N ASN A 229 -6.58 16.84 6.28
CA ASN A 229 -7.29 17.43 5.14
C ASN A 229 -8.25 18.46 5.66
N VAL A 230 -8.13 19.68 5.15
CA VAL A 230 -9.03 20.80 5.45
C VAL A 230 -9.68 21.24 4.16
N TYR A 231 -10.99 21.42 4.16
CA TYR A 231 -11.68 21.99 3.01
C TYR A 231 -12.59 23.15 3.42
N GLY A 232 -12.73 24.11 2.51
CA GLY A 232 -13.75 25.15 2.54
C GLY A 232 -14.61 25.10 1.29
N GLU A 233 -15.93 25.17 1.45
CA GLU A 233 -16.88 25.21 0.36
C GLU A 233 -17.75 26.45 0.50
N TYR A 234 -17.80 27.27 -0.55
CA TYR A 234 -18.58 28.50 -0.59
C TYR A 234 -19.60 28.45 -1.74
N SER A 235 -20.88 28.60 -1.42
CA SER A 235 -21.97 28.74 -2.40
C SER A 235 -21.98 30.18 -2.91
N ILE A 236 -21.37 30.40 -4.09
CA ILE A 236 -21.33 31.68 -4.79
C ILE A 236 -22.75 32.07 -5.21
N LEU A 237 -23.45 31.10 -5.81
CA LEU A 237 -24.88 31.13 -6.15
C LEU A 237 -25.51 29.83 -5.63
N ASP A 238 -26.80 29.73 -5.64
CA ASP A 238 -27.49 28.49 -5.24
C ASP A 238 -27.08 27.30 -6.12
N ASP A 239 -26.80 27.54 -7.39
CA ASP A 239 -26.38 26.53 -8.39
C ASP A 239 -24.86 26.44 -8.52
N LEU A 240 -24.05 27.38 -7.98
CA LEU A 240 -22.62 27.48 -8.21
C LEU A 240 -21.86 27.47 -6.89
N LYS A 241 -21.03 26.45 -6.70
CA LYS A 241 -20.18 26.27 -5.51
C LYS A 241 -18.71 26.28 -5.89
N PHE A 242 -17.91 26.93 -5.06
CA PHE A 242 -16.46 26.84 -5.08
C PHE A 242 -15.99 26.03 -3.88
N ARG A 243 -15.11 25.07 -4.12
CA ARG A 243 -14.47 24.31 -3.06
C ARG A 243 -12.95 24.35 -3.21
N THR A 244 -12.28 24.56 -2.07
CA THR A 244 -10.83 24.42 -1.92
C THR A 244 -10.53 23.35 -0.89
N THR A 245 -9.51 22.54 -1.14
CA THR A 245 -9.04 21.49 -0.22
C THR A 245 -7.53 21.58 -0.09
N PHE A 246 -7.04 21.53 1.15
CA PHE A 246 -5.62 21.41 1.48
C PHE A 246 -5.42 20.08 2.19
N GLY A 247 -4.52 19.26 1.67
CA GLY A 247 -4.12 17.98 2.24
C GLY A 247 -2.63 17.96 2.58
N ALA A 248 -2.29 17.41 3.73
CA ALA A 248 -0.92 17.14 4.12
C ALA A 248 -0.81 15.73 4.70
N THR A 249 0.20 14.98 4.27
CA THR A 249 0.53 13.67 4.84
C THR A 249 2.02 13.64 5.13
N THR A 250 2.39 13.25 6.35
CA THR A 250 3.79 13.02 6.74
C THR A 250 3.91 11.62 7.31
N ASN A 251 4.93 10.89 6.86
CA ASN A 251 5.32 9.61 7.43
C ASN A 251 6.78 9.72 7.85
N ASN A 252 7.08 9.39 9.11
CA ASN A 252 8.44 9.26 9.62
C ASN A 252 8.63 7.82 10.06
N ARG A 253 9.71 7.16 9.62
CA ARG A 253 10.03 5.79 10.00
C ARG A 253 11.50 5.69 10.38
N ARG A 254 11.77 5.09 11.53
CA ARG A 254 13.10 4.67 11.95
C ARG A 254 13.14 3.14 11.95
N VAL A 255 14.22 2.57 11.43
CA VAL A 255 14.51 1.13 11.49
C VAL A 255 15.88 0.99 12.14
N GLY A 256 15.94 0.24 13.24
CA GLY A 256 17.16 -0.13 13.93
C GLY A 256 17.33 -1.64 13.86
N GLN A 257 18.51 -2.11 13.46
CA GLN A 257 18.81 -3.53 13.37
C GLN A 257 20.17 -3.78 14.02
N TYR A 258 20.23 -4.86 14.79
CA TYR A 258 21.48 -5.32 15.39
C TYR A 258 21.59 -6.84 15.33
N SER A 259 22.72 -7.31 14.82
CA SER A 259 23.12 -8.71 14.87
C SER A 259 24.31 -8.83 15.84
N PRO A 260 24.11 -9.40 17.04
CA PRO A 260 25.14 -9.51 18.06
C PRO A 260 26.19 -10.55 17.72
N MET A 261 27.30 -10.53 18.47
CA MET A 261 28.47 -11.43 18.25
C MET A 261 28.16 -12.92 18.51
N VAL A 262 27.05 -13.22 19.15
CA VAL A 262 26.60 -14.60 19.35
C VAL A 262 26.10 -15.23 18.04
N LEU A 263 25.53 -14.44 17.13
CA LEU A 263 25.07 -14.89 15.82
C LEU A 263 26.19 -14.84 14.77
N SER A 264 26.17 -15.68 13.77
CA SER A 264 27.21 -15.80 12.74
C SER A 264 27.45 -14.48 12.00
N GLU A 265 26.39 -13.75 11.65
CA GLU A 265 26.46 -12.45 10.97
C GLU A 265 27.23 -11.43 11.81
N GLY A 266 26.92 -11.32 13.09
CA GLY A 266 27.58 -10.39 14.00
C GLY A 266 28.98 -10.88 14.42
N ARG A 267 29.14 -12.18 14.66
CA ARG A 267 30.41 -12.80 15.09
C ARG A 267 31.54 -12.53 14.10
N ASN A 268 31.27 -12.67 12.81
CA ASN A 268 32.27 -12.52 11.76
C ASN A 268 32.83 -11.09 11.65
N VAL A 269 32.08 -10.11 12.17
CA VAL A 269 32.41 -8.69 12.06
C VAL A 269 32.46 -7.96 13.41
N GLY A 270 32.32 -8.70 14.53
CA GLY A 270 32.34 -8.12 15.88
C GLY A 270 31.09 -7.29 16.20
N GLY A 271 29.90 -7.81 15.90
CA GLY A 271 28.64 -7.09 15.96
C GLY A 271 28.35 -6.28 14.69
N ASN A 272 27.09 -6.22 14.28
CA ASN A 272 26.66 -5.52 13.06
C ASN A 272 25.41 -4.71 13.35
N ALA A 273 25.53 -3.39 13.38
CA ALA A 273 24.44 -2.44 13.64
C ALA A 273 24.07 -1.65 12.40
N THR A 274 22.78 -1.42 12.18
CA THR A 274 22.27 -0.56 11.12
C THR A 274 21.15 0.32 11.67
N VAL A 275 21.21 1.62 11.38
CA VAL A 275 20.10 2.54 11.67
C VAL A 275 19.74 3.29 10.40
N ASN A 276 18.45 3.23 10.01
CA ASN A 276 17.92 3.94 8.87
C ASN A 276 16.75 4.82 9.29
N GLY A 277 16.70 6.02 8.74
CA GLY A 277 15.57 6.93 8.85
C GLY A 277 14.95 7.22 7.49
N TYR A 278 13.63 7.31 7.47
CA TYR A 278 12.85 7.65 6.30
C TYR A 278 11.82 8.70 6.68
N LYS A 279 11.70 9.73 5.87
CA LYS A 279 10.66 10.74 6.01
C LYS A 279 10.06 11.01 4.65
N SER A 280 8.74 10.96 4.56
CA SER A 280 8.03 11.42 3.36
C SER A 280 6.96 12.43 3.73
N THR A 281 6.85 13.48 2.93
CA THR A 281 5.86 14.53 3.07
C THR A 281 5.16 14.73 1.74
N LEU A 282 3.84 14.77 1.77
CA LEU A 282 3.00 15.02 0.61
C LEU A 282 2.06 16.17 0.93
N PHE A 283 2.02 17.18 0.05
CA PHE A 283 1.05 18.26 0.08
C PHE A 283 0.16 18.21 -1.15
N LEU A 284 -1.12 18.46 -0.95
CA LEU A 284 -2.14 18.53 -1.99
C LEU A 284 -2.94 19.82 -1.82
N ASN A 285 -3.17 20.53 -2.90
CA ASN A 285 -4.17 21.58 -2.98
C ASN A 285 -5.07 21.34 -4.18
N GLU A 286 -6.37 21.32 -3.94
CA GLU A 286 -7.39 21.17 -4.99
C GLU A 286 -8.38 22.32 -4.90
N ASN A 287 -8.70 22.90 -6.04
CA ASN A 287 -9.64 24.00 -6.18
C ASN A 287 -10.58 23.71 -7.33
N TYR A 288 -11.89 23.74 -7.11
CA TYR A 288 -12.85 23.52 -8.18
C TYR A 288 -14.16 24.25 -7.98
N LEU A 289 -14.78 24.59 -9.10
CA LEU A 289 -16.12 25.10 -9.21
C LEU A 289 -17.06 23.98 -9.65
N THR A 290 -18.21 23.88 -9.03
CA THR A 290 -19.29 22.97 -9.42
C THR A 290 -20.55 23.78 -9.68
N TYR A 291 -21.10 23.66 -10.88
CA TYR A 291 -22.38 24.20 -11.27
C TYR A 291 -23.39 23.06 -11.41
N THR A 292 -24.48 23.09 -10.66
CA THR A 292 -25.53 22.05 -10.70
C THR A 292 -26.88 22.71 -10.89
N ARG A 293 -27.58 22.36 -11.97
CA ARG A 293 -28.87 22.93 -12.30
C ARG A 293 -29.83 21.92 -12.92
N ALA A 294 -31.05 21.86 -12.40
CA ALA A 294 -32.20 21.33 -13.10
C ALA A 294 -32.72 22.42 -14.07
N ILE A 295 -32.43 22.26 -15.38
CA ILE A 295 -32.84 23.22 -16.40
C ILE A 295 -34.37 23.11 -16.58
N SER A 296 -34.90 21.90 -16.45
CA SER A 296 -36.33 21.58 -16.37
C SER A 296 -36.51 20.25 -15.67
N ASP A 297 -37.73 19.78 -15.46
CA ASP A 297 -38.01 18.46 -14.87
C ASP A 297 -37.36 17.30 -15.65
N LEU A 298 -37.01 17.53 -16.92
CA LEU A 298 -36.42 16.53 -17.80
C LEU A 298 -34.89 16.66 -17.95
N HIS A 299 -34.33 17.80 -17.67
CA HIS A 299 -32.93 18.13 -18.00
C HIS A 299 -32.14 18.50 -16.74
N ASN A 300 -31.23 17.62 -16.33
CA ASN A 300 -30.30 17.88 -15.21
C ASN A 300 -28.87 17.99 -15.72
N LEU A 301 -28.18 19.04 -15.30
CA LEU A 301 -26.81 19.33 -15.67
C LEU A 301 -25.95 19.54 -14.43
N THR A 302 -24.81 18.85 -14.36
CA THR A 302 -23.73 19.16 -13.42
C THR A 302 -22.44 19.35 -14.20
N ALA A 303 -21.82 20.51 -14.06
CA ALA A 303 -20.53 20.83 -14.68
C ALA A 303 -19.52 21.16 -13.58
N MET A 304 -18.31 20.65 -13.69
CA MET A 304 -17.21 20.91 -12.78
C MET A 304 -15.95 21.28 -13.54
N ALA A 305 -15.22 22.27 -13.07
CA ALA A 305 -13.89 22.62 -13.56
C ALA A 305 -12.97 22.89 -12.36
N GLY A 306 -11.74 22.40 -12.44
CA GLY A 306 -10.83 22.51 -11.32
C GLY A 306 -9.36 22.48 -11.70
N TYR A 307 -8.55 22.81 -10.70
CA TYR A 307 -7.11 22.75 -10.71
C TYR A 307 -6.63 22.04 -9.45
N SER A 308 -5.67 21.13 -9.59
CA SER A 308 -4.98 20.52 -8.46
C SER A 308 -3.47 20.64 -8.59
N PHE A 309 -2.82 20.81 -7.46
CA PHE A 309 -1.38 20.78 -7.31
C PHE A 309 -0.99 19.82 -6.19
N GLN A 310 -0.01 18.97 -6.46
CA GLN A 310 0.52 18.01 -5.51
C GLN A 310 2.03 18.05 -5.56
N THR A 311 2.67 18.03 -4.39
CA THR A 311 4.13 17.91 -4.26
C THR A 311 4.46 16.87 -3.20
N SER A 312 5.52 16.11 -3.46
CA SER A 312 6.05 15.11 -2.52
C SER A 312 7.55 15.27 -2.39
N SER A 313 8.02 15.13 -1.15
CA SER A 313 9.43 15.06 -0.80
C SER A 313 9.64 13.80 0.03
N SER A 314 10.67 13.02 -0.31
CA SER A 314 11.07 11.81 0.40
C SER A 314 12.55 11.87 0.71
N GLU A 315 12.87 11.81 2.00
CA GLU A 315 14.22 11.81 2.54
C GLU A 315 14.53 10.42 3.11
N SER A 316 15.75 9.95 2.92
CA SER A 316 16.26 8.78 3.61
C SER A 316 17.71 9.02 4.03
N TRP A 317 18.06 8.48 5.18
CA TRP A 317 19.43 8.53 5.70
C TRP A 317 19.72 7.25 6.47
N GLY A 318 20.97 6.88 6.59
CA GLY A 318 21.35 5.69 7.32
C GLY A 318 22.84 5.60 7.62
N GLY A 319 23.14 4.75 8.58
CA GLY A 319 24.50 4.42 8.97
C GLY A 319 24.61 2.96 9.39
N ARG A 320 25.80 2.39 9.19
CA ARG A 320 26.15 1.03 9.59
C ARG A 320 27.48 1.02 10.32
N GLY A 321 27.52 0.31 11.45
CA GLY A 321 28.73 0.12 12.24
C GLY A 321 28.99 -1.37 12.50
N GLN A 322 30.29 -1.73 12.62
CA GLN A 322 30.76 -3.07 12.92
C GLN A 322 31.93 -3.00 13.88
N ALA A 323 32.37 -4.13 14.41
CA ALA A 323 33.48 -4.25 15.34
C ALA A 323 33.27 -3.43 16.62
N PHE A 324 32.23 -3.78 17.36
CA PHE A 324 31.91 -3.26 18.69
C PHE A 324 32.73 -3.99 19.76
N LEU A 325 33.02 -3.30 20.86
CA LEU A 325 33.65 -3.93 22.05
C LEU A 325 32.64 -4.78 22.86
N THR A 326 31.36 -4.49 22.73
CA THR A 326 30.29 -5.15 23.47
C THR A 326 28.96 -5.02 22.70
N ASP A 327 28.10 -6.02 22.82
CA ASP A 327 26.74 -6.01 22.27
C ASP A 327 25.77 -5.10 23.05
N ALA A 328 26.16 -4.59 24.24
CA ALA A 328 25.27 -3.91 25.18
C ALA A 328 24.63 -2.62 24.63
N PHE A 329 25.24 -1.97 23.64
CA PHE A 329 24.71 -0.74 23.05
C PHE A 329 23.78 -0.97 21.86
N SER A 330 23.76 -2.20 21.32
CA SER A 330 22.95 -2.55 20.16
C SER A 330 23.11 -1.52 19.00
N PHE A 331 22.06 -1.26 18.24
CA PHE A 331 22.05 -0.26 17.17
C PHE A 331 22.06 1.21 17.69
N TRP A 332 21.87 1.43 18.99
CA TRP A 332 21.93 2.78 19.57
C TRP A 332 23.36 3.33 19.70
N GLY A 333 24.34 2.46 19.66
CA GLY A 333 25.75 2.80 19.89
C GLY A 333 26.61 2.84 18.63
N LEU A 334 26.11 3.27 17.46
CA LEU A 334 26.89 3.29 16.22
C LEU A 334 28.24 3.99 16.34
N GLY A 335 28.33 5.05 17.16
CA GLY A 335 29.59 5.78 17.39
C GLY A 335 30.67 4.99 18.15
N SER A 336 30.33 3.84 18.79
CA SER A 336 31.28 2.96 19.49
C SER A 336 31.84 1.86 18.59
N SER A 337 31.41 1.76 17.33
CA SER A 337 31.97 0.81 16.37
C SER A 337 33.37 1.25 15.91
N SER A 338 34.26 0.28 15.71
CA SER A 338 35.60 0.52 15.20
C SER A 338 35.65 0.53 13.67
N VAL A 339 34.67 -0.10 13.02
CA VAL A 339 34.52 -0.13 11.56
C VAL A 339 33.12 0.42 11.22
N TRP A 340 33.09 1.51 10.49
CA TRP A 340 31.84 2.13 10.05
C TRP A 340 31.85 2.34 8.54
N GLN A 341 30.70 2.15 7.93
CA GLN A 341 30.48 2.46 6.52
C GLN A 341 30.10 3.94 6.39
N ALA A 342 30.50 4.56 5.28
CA ALA A 342 30.11 5.93 5.01
C ALA A 342 28.59 6.09 5.14
N PRO A 343 28.10 7.06 5.94
CA PRO A 343 26.67 7.33 6.02
C PRO A 343 26.11 7.66 4.65
N ASN A 344 24.88 7.25 4.41
CA ASN A 344 24.16 7.60 3.19
C ASN A 344 23.03 8.58 3.50
N SER A 345 22.71 9.41 2.51
CA SER A 345 21.50 10.23 2.53
C SER A 345 20.99 10.43 1.11
N ASN A 346 19.68 10.52 0.97
CA ASN A 346 19.05 10.74 -0.32
C ASN A 346 17.81 11.62 -0.15
N LEU A 347 17.57 12.49 -1.14
CA LEU A 347 16.37 13.31 -1.26
C LEU A 347 15.78 13.13 -2.65
N THR A 348 14.51 12.83 -2.72
CA THR A 348 13.74 12.78 -3.96
C THR A 348 12.51 13.63 -3.85
N GLU A 349 12.23 14.40 -4.91
CA GLU A 349 11.09 15.30 -4.96
C GLU A 349 10.37 15.16 -6.30
N TRP A 350 9.04 15.26 -6.28
CA TRP A 350 8.23 15.34 -7.48
C TRP A 350 7.01 16.22 -7.29
N GLN A 351 6.48 16.71 -8.40
CA GLN A 351 5.32 17.59 -8.44
C GLN A 351 4.41 17.19 -9.60
N ILE A 352 3.09 17.32 -9.36
CA ILE A 352 2.06 17.20 -10.39
C ILE A 352 1.15 18.43 -10.32
N SER A 353 0.88 19.02 -11.49
CA SER A 353 -0.15 20.04 -11.69
C SER A 353 -1.19 19.51 -12.65
N SER A 354 -2.47 19.75 -12.38
CA SER A 354 -3.55 19.19 -13.19
C SER A 354 -4.68 20.19 -13.37
N TYR A 355 -5.17 20.29 -14.60
CA TYR A 355 -6.42 20.97 -14.94
C TYR A 355 -7.44 19.89 -15.30
N TYR A 356 -8.65 19.98 -14.79
CA TYR A 356 -9.66 18.97 -15.06
C TYR A 356 -11.06 19.55 -15.14
N GLY A 357 -11.91 18.87 -15.90
CA GLY A 357 -13.32 19.19 -16.01
C GLY A 357 -14.17 17.94 -16.17
N ARG A 358 -15.40 18.02 -15.68
CA ARG A 358 -16.42 16.98 -15.82
C ARG A 358 -17.75 17.61 -16.18
N LEU A 359 -18.45 17.00 -17.11
CA LEU A 359 -19.84 17.32 -17.46
C LEU A 359 -20.68 16.05 -17.24
N ASN A 360 -21.69 16.14 -16.41
CA ASN A 360 -22.74 15.13 -16.27
C ASN A 360 -24.05 15.74 -16.74
N TYR A 361 -24.71 15.07 -17.66
CA TYR A 361 -26.01 15.48 -18.17
C TYR A 361 -26.96 14.28 -18.13
N SER A 362 -28.14 14.47 -17.60
CA SER A 362 -29.21 13.46 -17.66
C SER A 362 -30.47 14.04 -18.30
N PHE A 363 -31.10 13.21 -19.13
CA PHE A 363 -32.34 13.54 -19.79
C PHE A 363 -33.43 12.54 -19.43
N ASN A 364 -34.50 13.04 -18.83
CA ASN A 364 -35.73 12.32 -18.48
C ASN A 364 -35.46 11.01 -17.68
N ASP A 365 -34.41 10.98 -16.86
CA ASP A 365 -33.94 9.78 -16.12
C ASP A 365 -33.75 8.54 -17.00
N ARG A 366 -33.69 8.72 -18.33
CA ARG A 366 -33.47 7.65 -19.32
C ARG A 366 -32.06 7.64 -19.85
N TYR A 367 -31.54 8.79 -20.21
CA TYR A 367 -30.23 8.92 -20.84
C TYR A 367 -29.31 9.72 -19.94
N SER A 368 -28.13 9.21 -19.70
CA SER A 368 -27.09 9.90 -18.93
C SER A 368 -25.80 9.95 -19.74
N LEU A 369 -25.20 11.12 -19.84
CA LEU A 369 -23.92 11.37 -20.50
C LEU A 369 -22.93 11.93 -19.49
N THR A 370 -21.75 11.34 -19.38
CA THR A 370 -20.63 11.86 -18.62
C THR A 370 -19.46 12.11 -19.56
N LEU A 371 -18.90 13.30 -19.52
CA LEU A 371 -17.67 13.66 -20.24
C LEU A 371 -16.64 14.14 -19.23
N ASN A 372 -15.40 13.66 -19.33
CA ASN A 372 -14.29 14.15 -18.53
C ASN A 372 -13.14 14.57 -19.45
N ALA A 373 -12.43 15.58 -19.02
CA ALA A 373 -11.20 16.02 -19.63
C ALA A 373 -10.20 16.34 -18.52
N ARG A 374 -8.98 15.81 -18.62
CA ARG A 374 -7.92 16.08 -17.66
C ARG A 374 -6.60 16.33 -18.40
N TYR A 375 -5.85 17.32 -17.94
CA TYR A 375 -4.55 17.69 -18.45
C TYR A 375 -3.56 17.73 -17.32
N ASP A 376 -2.69 16.71 -17.24
CA ASP A 376 -1.75 16.48 -16.15
C ASP A 376 -0.33 16.82 -16.59
N GLY A 377 0.40 17.54 -15.74
CA GLY A 377 1.82 17.84 -15.92
C GLY A 377 2.64 17.33 -14.76
N SER A 378 3.64 16.47 -15.02
CA SER A 378 4.52 15.89 -14.03
C SER A 378 5.97 16.35 -14.16
N SER A 379 6.61 16.61 -13.03
CA SER A 379 8.04 16.94 -12.98
C SER A 379 8.94 15.76 -13.33
N ASN A 380 8.43 14.52 -13.28
CA ASN A 380 9.20 13.31 -13.56
C ASN A 380 9.62 13.20 -15.04
N PHE A 381 8.91 13.87 -15.94
CA PHE A 381 9.19 13.85 -17.36
C PHE A 381 10.05 15.04 -17.81
N SER A 382 10.69 14.90 -18.95
CA SER A 382 11.49 15.97 -19.59
C SER A 382 10.60 17.16 -20.01
N ARG A 383 11.23 18.29 -20.30
CA ARG A 383 10.53 19.56 -20.58
C ARG A 383 9.43 19.45 -21.65
N ASN A 384 9.66 18.66 -22.68
CA ASN A 384 8.75 18.57 -23.82
C ASN A 384 7.60 17.58 -23.60
N ASN A 385 7.72 16.64 -22.66
CA ASN A 385 6.80 15.53 -22.44
C ASN A 385 6.14 15.56 -21.04
N LYS A 386 6.24 16.71 -20.33
CA LYS A 386 5.66 16.84 -18.99
C LYS A 386 4.15 16.70 -18.96
N TRP A 387 3.49 17.21 -20.02
CA TRP A 387 2.04 17.36 -20.06
C TRP A 387 1.39 16.30 -20.97
N ALA A 388 0.29 15.72 -20.48
CA ALA A 388 -0.52 14.77 -21.24
C ALA A 388 -2.01 15.03 -21.02
N PHE A 389 -2.82 14.71 -22.05
CA PHE A 389 -4.26 14.94 -22.06
C PHE A 389 -5.02 13.61 -22.02
N PHE A 390 -5.96 13.49 -21.09
CA PHE A 390 -6.72 12.28 -20.80
C PHE A 390 -8.23 12.54 -20.87
N PRO A 391 -8.85 12.40 -22.06
CA PRO A 391 -10.29 12.49 -22.21
C PRO A 391 -10.98 11.17 -21.87
N SER A 392 -12.22 11.23 -21.38
CA SER A 392 -13.09 10.07 -21.27
C SER A 392 -14.56 10.45 -21.41
N GLY A 393 -15.38 9.49 -21.86
CA GLY A 393 -16.81 9.63 -21.97
C GLY A 393 -17.54 8.36 -21.57
N ALA A 394 -18.74 8.51 -21.01
CA ALA A 394 -19.64 7.41 -20.72
C ALA A 394 -21.07 7.80 -21.09
N PHE A 395 -21.80 6.83 -21.60
CA PHE A 395 -23.21 6.93 -21.88
C PHE A 395 -23.96 5.80 -21.16
N ALA A 396 -25.05 6.13 -20.54
CA ALA A 396 -25.94 5.16 -19.93
C ALA A 396 -27.39 5.36 -20.39
N TRP A 397 -28.05 4.26 -20.70
CA TRP A 397 -29.45 4.20 -21.09
C TRP A 397 -30.25 3.35 -20.11
N ASN A 398 -31.14 3.99 -19.38
CA ASN A 398 -32.08 3.33 -18.50
C ASN A 398 -33.30 2.88 -19.31
N MET A 399 -33.18 1.71 -19.91
CA MET A 399 -34.16 1.15 -20.84
C MET A 399 -35.51 0.86 -20.17
N LYS A 400 -35.52 0.53 -18.85
CA LYS A 400 -36.74 0.30 -18.10
C LYS A 400 -37.69 1.51 -18.09
N ASN A 401 -37.12 2.73 -18.16
CA ASN A 401 -37.93 3.97 -18.16
C ASN A 401 -38.52 4.32 -19.52
N GLU A 402 -38.33 3.48 -20.54
CA GLU A 402 -38.94 3.68 -21.86
C GLU A 402 -40.40 3.19 -21.86
N SER A 403 -41.23 3.85 -22.69
CA SER A 403 -42.67 3.56 -22.80
C SER A 403 -42.97 2.14 -23.26
N PHE A 404 -42.12 1.54 -24.08
CA PHE A 404 -42.27 0.17 -24.55
C PHE A 404 -41.98 -0.87 -23.45
N MET A 405 -41.34 -0.50 -22.35
CA MET A 405 -41.09 -1.35 -21.18
C MET A 405 -42.14 -1.21 -20.08
N ALA A 406 -43.13 -0.30 -20.23
CA ALA A 406 -44.11 0.00 -19.18
C ALA A 406 -44.96 -1.22 -18.78
N GLY A 407 -45.22 -2.16 -19.71
CA GLY A 407 -45.98 -3.40 -19.44
C GLY A 407 -45.14 -4.63 -19.09
N VAL A 408 -43.83 -4.48 -18.92
CA VAL A 408 -42.91 -5.60 -18.61
C VAL A 408 -42.63 -5.62 -17.10
N ASP A 409 -43.57 -6.14 -16.31
CA ASP A 409 -43.51 -6.13 -14.84
C ASP A 409 -42.42 -7.08 -14.28
N ALA A 410 -42.06 -8.12 -15.04
CA ALA A 410 -41.02 -9.07 -14.65
C ALA A 410 -39.62 -8.42 -14.55
N VAL A 411 -39.38 -7.35 -15.29
CA VAL A 411 -38.13 -6.59 -15.27
C VAL A 411 -38.35 -5.32 -14.44
N SER A 412 -37.70 -5.26 -13.28
CA SER A 412 -37.75 -4.10 -12.38
C SER A 412 -36.78 -3.00 -12.73
N PHE A 413 -35.63 -3.36 -13.34
CA PHE A 413 -34.59 -2.45 -13.73
C PHE A 413 -33.85 -2.99 -14.96
N TRP A 414 -33.47 -2.12 -15.91
CA TRP A 414 -32.62 -2.48 -17.04
C TRP A 414 -31.87 -1.24 -17.52
N LYS A 415 -30.54 -1.29 -17.37
CA LYS A 415 -29.64 -0.21 -17.75
C LYS A 415 -28.49 -0.74 -18.58
N TRP A 416 -28.25 -0.13 -19.74
CA TRP A 416 -27.04 -0.30 -20.54
C TRP A 416 -26.03 0.77 -20.21
N ARG A 417 -24.77 0.41 -20.22
CA ARG A 417 -23.64 1.33 -20.01
C ARG A 417 -22.56 1.09 -21.06
N VAL A 418 -22.00 2.16 -21.59
CA VAL A 418 -20.80 2.12 -22.41
C VAL A 418 -19.89 3.25 -21.98
N SER A 419 -18.60 2.99 -21.82
CA SER A 419 -17.60 4.00 -21.53
C SER A 419 -16.32 3.75 -22.30
N TYR A 420 -15.67 4.83 -22.70
CA TYR A 420 -14.35 4.81 -23.29
C TYR A 420 -13.54 5.96 -22.72
N GLY A 421 -12.26 5.72 -22.43
CA GLY A 421 -11.40 6.78 -21.94
C GLY A 421 -9.92 6.43 -22.00
N LEU A 422 -9.12 7.47 -21.92
CA LEU A 422 -7.67 7.39 -21.76
C LEU A 422 -7.30 7.76 -20.33
N THR A 423 -6.41 6.99 -19.74
CA THR A 423 -5.77 7.30 -18.47
C THR A 423 -4.26 7.21 -18.63
N GLY A 424 -3.53 8.10 -17.97
CA GLY A 424 -2.07 8.11 -18.02
C GLY A 424 -1.47 7.56 -16.74
N ASN A 425 -0.29 6.97 -16.86
CA ASN A 425 0.51 6.56 -15.72
C ASN A 425 1.91 7.20 -15.81
N GLN A 426 2.38 7.76 -14.69
CA GLN A 426 3.73 8.30 -14.54
C GLN A 426 4.66 7.32 -13.80
N ALA A 427 4.65 6.04 -14.13
CA ALA A 427 5.34 4.98 -13.41
C ALA A 427 6.88 5.08 -13.44
N ILE A 428 7.42 6.30 -13.43
CA ILE A 428 8.86 6.58 -13.27
C ILE A 428 9.12 7.36 -12.00
N GLY A 429 10.24 7.02 -11.35
CA GLY A 429 10.75 7.81 -10.23
C GLY A 429 11.26 9.19 -10.68
N PRO A 430 11.42 10.12 -9.73
CA PRO A 430 12.05 11.40 -10.00
C PRO A 430 13.44 11.24 -10.65
N TYR A 431 13.79 12.19 -11.52
CA TYR A 431 15.11 12.29 -12.16
C TYR A 431 15.47 11.15 -13.13
N GLN A 432 14.57 10.25 -13.47
CA GLN A 432 14.84 9.11 -14.37
C GLN A 432 15.13 9.53 -15.82
N THR A 433 14.68 10.72 -16.23
CA THR A 433 14.97 11.28 -17.55
C THR A 433 16.38 11.86 -17.67
N LEU A 434 17.08 12.07 -16.55
CA LEU A 434 18.38 12.74 -16.49
C LEU A 434 19.54 11.74 -16.57
N ALA A 435 20.69 12.19 -17.11
CA ALA A 435 21.93 11.50 -16.90
C ALA A 435 22.32 11.59 -15.41
N ARG A 436 22.59 10.45 -14.79
CA ARG A 436 22.98 10.37 -13.39
C ARG A 436 24.41 9.85 -13.27
N PHE A 437 25.03 10.25 -12.19
CA PHE A 437 26.41 9.90 -11.87
C PHE A 437 26.45 9.28 -10.47
N SER A 438 27.43 8.40 -10.23
CA SER A 438 27.78 7.92 -8.90
C SER A 438 29.24 8.16 -8.61
N THR A 439 29.55 8.40 -7.35
CA THR A 439 30.91 8.37 -6.83
C THR A 439 31.41 6.93 -6.76
N VAL A 440 32.65 6.72 -7.16
CA VAL A 440 33.36 5.45 -7.02
C VAL A 440 34.76 5.75 -6.51
N PHE A 441 35.36 4.80 -5.81
CA PHE A 441 36.78 4.87 -5.50
C PHE A 441 37.58 4.38 -6.70
N SER A 442 38.61 5.12 -7.05
CA SER A 442 39.58 4.76 -8.09
C SER A 442 41.00 4.89 -7.53
N VAL A 443 41.93 4.16 -8.09
CA VAL A 443 43.34 4.28 -7.70
C VAL A 443 44.09 5.01 -8.82
N ILE A 444 44.69 6.17 -8.49
CA ILE A 444 45.51 6.95 -9.39
C ILE A 444 46.85 7.14 -8.71
N ASP A 445 47.94 6.75 -9.36
CA ASP A 445 49.31 6.81 -8.85
C ASP A 445 49.51 6.12 -7.48
N GLY A 446 48.76 5.05 -7.23
CA GLY A 446 48.81 4.31 -5.96
C GLY A 446 47.92 4.88 -4.85
N GLU A 447 47.32 6.04 -5.04
CA GLU A 447 46.46 6.71 -4.07
C GLU A 447 44.97 6.45 -4.39
N THR A 448 44.15 6.19 -3.34
CA THR A 448 42.71 6.05 -3.49
C THR A 448 42.07 7.42 -3.56
N VAL A 449 41.41 7.70 -4.68
CA VAL A 449 40.73 8.97 -4.94
C VAL A 449 39.24 8.75 -5.21
N ASN A 450 38.42 9.74 -4.86
CA ASN A 450 37.04 9.78 -5.26
C ASN A 450 36.93 10.15 -6.75
N ALA A 451 36.35 9.26 -7.53
CA ALA A 451 36.04 9.47 -8.94
C ALA A 451 34.55 9.50 -9.17
N VAL A 452 34.13 10.05 -10.30
CA VAL A 452 32.71 10.09 -10.71
C VAL A 452 32.55 9.30 -12.00
N ARG A 453 31.60 8.39 -12.03
CA ARG A 453 31.23 7.69 -13.26
C ARG A 453 29.76 7.91 -13.61
N PRO A 454 29.40 8.00 -14.90
CA PRO A 454 28.01 8.01 -15.32
C PRO A 454 27.36 6.64 -15.05
N THR A 455 26.11 6.64 -14.58
CA THR A 455 25.35 5.42 -14.25
C THR A 455 24.15 5.23 -15.15
N THR A 456 23.54 6.31 -15.64
CA THR A 456 22.38 6.24 -16.52
C THR A 456 22.51 7.19 -17.69
N VAL A 457 22.03 6.74 -18.85
CA VAL A 457 21.91 7.57 -20.06
C VAL A 457 20.64 8.41 -19.93
N ALA A 458 20.74 9.72 -20.19
CA ALA A 458 19.56 10.58 -20.29
C ALA A 458 18.60 10.08 -21.38
N ASN A 459 17.31 10.17 -21.13
CA ASN A 459 16.29 9.98 -22.15
C ASN A 459 15.24 11.11 -22.05
N ASN A 460 15.39 12.10 -22.92
CA ASN A 460 14.47 13.23 -22.96
C ASN A 460 13.15 12.94 -23.68
N ASP A 461 13.04 11.79 -24.33
CA ASP A 461 11.85 11.38 -25.10
C ASP A 461 10.88 10.56 -24.26
N LEU A 462 11.25 10.28 -22.98
CA LEU A 462 10.34 9.58 -22.06
C LEU A 462 9.02 10.34 -21.92
N THR A 463 7.92 9.60 -22.12
CA THR A 463 6.56 10.08 -22.04
C THR A 463 5.70 9.19 -21.12
N TRP A 464 4.47 9.59 -20.94
CA TRP A 464 3.48 8.89 -20.14
C TRP A 464 3.14 7.53 -20.74
N GLU A 465 2.99 6.50 -19.89
CA GLU A 465 2.25 5.31 -20.28
C GLU A 465 0.78 5.70 -20.44
N THR A 466 0.12 5.20 -21.49
CA THR A 466 -1.28 5.51 -21.76
C THR A 466 -2.10 4.24 -21.81
N THR A 467 -3.17 4.18 -21.04
CA THR A 467 -4.15 3.09 -21.06
C THR A 467 -5.43 3.56 -21.71
N ALA A 468 -5.78 2.95 -22.84
CA ALA A 468 -7.09 3.08 -23.47
C ALA A 468 -8.01 1.98 -22.95
N GLN A 469 -9.17 2.35 -22.42
CA GLN A 469 -10.12 1.40 -21.84
C GLN A 469 -11.51 1.58 -22.44
N LEU A 470 -12.09 0.47 -22.91
CA LEU A 470 -13.49 0.34 -23.31
C LEU A 470 -14.21 -0.56 -22.32
N ASN A 471 -15.36 -0.13 -21.80
CA ASN A 471 -16.26 -0.93 -20.99
C ASN A 471 -17.66 -0.90 -21.58
N ILE A 472 -18.30 -2.08 -21.66
CA ILE A 472 -19.72 -2.23 -22.06
C ILE A 472 -20.38 -3.08 -20.98
N GLY A 473 -21.45 -2.57 -20.38
CA GLY A 473 -22.12 -3.25 -19.27
C GLY A 473 -23.64 -3.17 -19.39
N ALA A 474 -24.28 -4.17 -18.79
CA ALA A 474 -25.73 -4.23 -18.60
C ALA A 474 -26.06 -4.61 -17.17
N ASP A 475 -26.95 -3.84 -16.54
CA ASP A 475 -27.49 -4.13 -15.22
C ASP A 475 -29.00 -4.44 -15.39
N ILE A 476 -29.44 -5.61 -14.94
CA ILE A 476 -30.81 -6.07 -15.12
C ILE A 476 -31.34 -6.58 -13.78
N GLY A 477 -32.45 -6.05 -13.34
CA GLY A 477 -33.21 -6.51 -12.15
C GLY A 477 -34.49 -7.20 -12.55
N PHE A 478 -34.83 -8.30 -11.88
CA PHE A 478 -36.05 -9.07 -12.10
C PHE A 478 -36.82 -9.23 -10.79
N LEU A 479 -38.17 -9.35 -10.91
CA LEU A 479 -39.06 -9.68 -9.81
C LEU A 479 -38.94 -8.74 -8.61
N ASN A 480 -38.98 -7.43 -8.84
CA ASN A 480 -38.76 -6.38 -7.83
C ASN A 480 -37.39 -6.50 -7.17
N ASP A 481 -36.35 -6.64 -8.00
CA ASP A 481 -34.95 -6.77 -7.62
C ASP A 481 -34.64 -7.97 -6.70
N ARG A 482 -35.50 -9.02 -6.74
CA ARG A 482 -35.15 -10.30 -6.09
C ARG A 482 -34.01 -11.01 -6.76
N ILE A 483 -33.81 -10.77 -8.05
CA ILE A 483 -32.67 -11.25 -8.84
C ILE A 483 -32.09 -10.06 -9.56
N SER A 484 -30.82 -9.80 -9.41
CA SER A 484 -30.07 -8.80 -10.18
C SER A 484 -28.87 -9.43 -10.85
N LEU A 485 -28.70 -9.10 -12.12
CA LEU A 485 -27.57 -9.52 -12.95
C LEU A 485 -26.83 -8.28 -13.45
N THR A 486 -25.54 -8.22 -13.20
CA THR A 486 -24.61 -7.30 -13.85
C THR A 486 -23.70 -8.11 -14.76
N ALA A 487 -23.62 -7.73 -16.03
CA ALA A 487 -22.73 -8.32 -17.03
C ALA A 487 -21.88 -7.20 -17.63
N GLU A 488 -20.57 -7.38 -17.64
CA GLU A 488 -19.61 -6.40 -18.14
C GLU A 488 -18.58 -7.07 -19.06
N TYR A 489 -18.25 -6.38 -20.13
CA TYR A 489 -17.11 -6.66 -20.99
C TYR A 489 -16.14 -5.48 -20.92
N TYR A 490 -14.87 -5.77 -20.66
CA TYR A 490 -13.83 -4.74 -20.69
C TYR A 490 -12.70 -5.11 -21.65
N ARG A 491 -12.09 -4.08 -22.21
CA ARG A 491 -10.85 -4.17 -22.97
C ARG A 491 -9.96 -2.99 -22.61
N MET A 492 -8.78 -3.27 -22.11
CA MET A 492 -7.74 -2.30 -21.73
C MET A 492 -6.51 -2.55 -22.59
N VAL A 493 -5.97 -1.51 -23.17
CA VAL A 493 -4.71 -1.52 -23.92
C VAL A 493 -3.81 -0.48 -23.31
N THR A 494 -2.72 -0.90 -22.68
CA THR A 494 -1.68 -0.02 -22.17
C THR A 494 -0.52 0.02 -23.14
N SER A 495 -0.25 1.18 -23.70
CA SER A 495 0.84 1.45 -24.64
C SER A 495 1.91 2.32 -24.01
N ASP A 496 3.05 2.43 -24.69
CA ASP A 496 4.20 3.22 -24.24
C ASP A 496 4.74 2.79 -22.86
N LEU A 497 4.75 1.48 -22.60
CA LEU A 497 5.23 0.93 -21.34
C LEU A 497 6.68 1.33 -21.06
N LEU A 498 6.95 1.70 -19.83
CA LEU A 498 8.27 2.16 -19.36
C LEU A 498 9.14 0.95 -19.00
N PHE A 499 10.06 0.60 -19.89
CA PHE A 499 10.95 -0.56 -19.75
C PHE A 499 12.42 -0.17 -19.69
N ASN A 500 13.18 -0.84 -18.80
CA ASN A 500 14.64 -0.78 -18.80
C ASN A 500 15.21 -1.69 -19.90
N VAL A 501 15.56 -1.09 -21.02
CA VAL A 501 16.17 -1.79 -22.15
C VAL A 501 17.66 -2.01 -21.87
N GLN A 502 18.12 -3.24 -21.94
CA GLN A 502 19.52 -3.58 -21.77
C GLN A 502 20.36 -2.98 -22.90
N LEU A 503 21.49 -2.39 -22.53
CA LEU A 503 22.44 -1.82 -23.47
C LEU A 503 23.68 -2.71 -23.57
N PRO A 504 24.35 -2.72 -24.72
CA PRO A 504 25.62 -3.42 -24.86
C PRO A 504 26.66 -2.85 -23.86
N GLN A 505 27.37 -3.72 -23.16
CA GLN A 505 28.30 -3.32 -22.07
C GLN A 505 29.41 -2.38 -22.55
N TYR A 506 29.81 -2.45 -23.83
CA TYR A 506 30.82 -1.53 -24.39
C TYR A 506 30.37 -0.07 -24.43
N SER A 507 29.06 0.22 -24.25
CA SER A 507 28.56 1.59 -24.12
C SER A 507 28.93 2.24 -22.78
N GLY A 508 29.40 1.44 -21.81
CA GLY A 508 29.65 1.88 -20.44
C GLY A 508 28.39 1.96 -19.56
N TYR A 509 27.23 1.55 -20.09
CA TYR A 509 25.93 1.55 -19.41
C TYR A 509 25.30 0.16 -19.46
N THR A 510 24.51 -0.17 -18.46
CA THR A 510 23.81 -1.46 -18.40
C THR A 510 22.42 -1.40 -19.03
N SER A 511 21.72 -0.28 -18.87
CA SER A 511 20.35 -0.12 -19.38
C SER A 511 19.99 1.35 -19.60
N GLN A 512 18.92 1.54 -20.39
CA GLN A 512 18.25 2.83 -20.58
C GLN A 512 16.76 2.65 -20.47
N LEU A 513 16.07 3.52 -19.73
CA LEU A 513 14.62 3.54 -19.64
C LEU A 513 14.03 4.09 -20.94
N LYS A 514 13.07 3.37 -21.55
CA LYS A 514 12.39 3.75 -22.80
C LYS A 514 10.91 3.39 -22.74
N ASN A 515 10.09 4.12 -23.49
CA ASN A 515 8.72 3.74 -23.75
C ASN A 515 8.70 2.69 -24.86
N ILE A 516 8.43 1.42 -24.50
CA ILE A 516 8.42 0.29 -25.44
C ILE A 516 7.39 -0.73 -25.00
N GLY A 517 6.61 -1.19 -25.97
CA GLY A 517 5.68 -2.31 -25.78
C GLY A 517 4.25 -1.88 -25.47
N GLU A 518 3.41 -2.87 -25.55
CA GLU A 518 1.97 -2.77 -25.34
C GLU A 518 1.48 -4.02 -24.62
N VAL A 519 0.52 -3.87 -23.73
CA VAL A 519 -0.16 -4.98 -23.04
C VAL A 519 -1.66 -4.80 -23.18
N GLU A 520 -2.33 -5.86 -23.61
CA GLU A 520 -3.78 -5.93 -23.68
C GLU A 520 -4.34 -6.82 -22.56
N ASN A 521 -5.35 -6.31 -21.85
CA ASN A 521 -6.18 -7.04 -20.91
C ASN A 521 -7.64 -6.93 -21.35
N LYS A 522 -8.34 -8.04 -21.47
CA LYS A 522 -9.76 -8.08 -21.79
C LYS A 522 -10.44 -9.23 -21.06
N GLY A 523 -11.71 -9.06 -20.75
CA GLY A 523 -12.44 -10.09 -20.05
C GLY A 523 -13.93 -9.80 -19.95
N VAL A 524 -14.63 -10.76 -19.36
CA VAL A 524 -16.05 -10.68 -19.03
C VAL A 524 -16.21 -10.86 -17.53
N GLU A 525 -16.99 -9.99 -16.91
CA GLU A 525 -17.36 -10.07 -15.50
C GLU A 525 -18.87 -10.24 -15.38
N LEU A 526 -19.30 -11.20 -14.57
CA LEU A 526 -20.71 -11.46 -14.27
C LEU A 526 -20.91 -11.44 -12.76
N THR A 527 -21.89 -10.67 -12.30
CA THR A 527 -22.32 -10.66 -10.91
C THR A 527 -23.81 -10.97 -10.84
N LEU A 528 -24.16 -12.05 -10.17
CA LEU A 528 -25.53 -12.45 -9.91
C LEU A 528 -25.83 -12.33 -8.41
N SER A 529 -26.79 -11.50 -8.05
CA SER A 529 -27.30 -11.40 -6.68
C SER A 529 -28.74 -11.85 -6.63
N SER A 530 -29.13 -12.66 -5.64
CA SER A 530 -30.48 -13.12 -5.49
C SER A 530 -30.93 -13.20 -4.04
N ARG A 531 -32.19 -12.81 -3.78
CA ARG A 531 -32.91 -13.01 -2.52
C ARG A 531 -33.81 -14.23 -2.69
N ASN A 532 -33.29 -15.40 -2.30
CA ASN A 532 -33.98 -16.67 -2.52
C ASN A 532 -35.15 -16.84 -1.52
N LEU A 533 -34.93 -16.52 -0.25
CA LEU A 533 -35.94 -16.56 0.81
C LEU A 533 -35.94 -15.23 1.57
N ASP A 534 -37.12 -14.71 1.86
CA ASP A 534 -37.33 -13.45 2.60
C ASP A 534 -38.52 -13.58 3.59
N GLY A 535 -38.48 -14.63 4.42
CA GLY A 535 -39.43 -14.91 5.48
C GLY A 535 -38.76 -15.01 6.84
N ALA A 536 -39.20 -15.97 7.67
CA ALA A 536 -38.52 -16.30 8.92
C ALA A 536 -37.07 -16.75 8.70
N LEU A 537 -36.81 -17.44 7.59
CA LEU A 537 -35.49 -17.72 7.07
C LEU A 537 -35.18 -16.72 5.95
N LYS A 538 -34.04 -16.02 6.06
CA LYS A 538 -33.51 -15.13 5.02
C LYS A 538 -32.35 -15.80 4.35
N TRP A 539 -32.43 -15.97 3.01
CA TRP A 539 -31.32 -16.52 2.23
C TRP A 539 -31.04 -15.64 1.02
N ASN A 540 -29.87 -15.01 1.03
CA ASN A 540 -29.31 -14.22 -0.08
C ASN A 540 -28.11 -14.96 -0.67
N MET A 541 -27.91 -14.85 -1.98
CA MET A 541 -26.79 -15.46 -2.69
C MET A 541 -26.17 -14.42 -3.60
N ASN A 542 -24.82 -14.35 -3.59
CA ASN A 542 -24.03 -13.55 -4.53
C ASN A 542 -23.02 -14.46 -5.23
N ILE A 543 -23.00 -14.42 -6.56
CA ILE A 543 -22.05 -15.17 -7.39
C ILE A 543 -21.32 -14.17 -8.25
N ASN A 544 -20.00 -14.22 -8.23
CA ASN A 544 -19.12 -13.43 -9.10
C ASN A 544 -18.32 -14.38 -9.98
N PHE A 545 -18.25 -14.08 -11.26
CA PHE A 545 -17.44 -14.78 -12.25
C PHE A 545 -16.64 -13.75 -13.06
N SER A 546 -15.36 -14.01 -13.29
CA SER A 546 -14.49 -13.19 -14.13
C SER A 546 -13.53 -14.05 -14.93
N THR A 547 -13.21 -13.60 -16.14
CA THR A 547 -12.22 -14.26 -17.03
C THR A 547 -11.10 -13.30 -17.33
#